data_282b7f186cba0fc745698ca9c9597d2f
#
_entry.id   282b7f186cba0fc745698ca9c9597d2f
#
_cell.length_a   1.000
_cell.length_b   1.000
_cell.length_c   1.000
_cell.angle_alpha   90.00
_cell.angle_beta   90.00
_cell.angle_gamma   90.00
#
_symmetry.space_group_name_H-M   'P 1'
#
loop_
_entity.id
_entity.type
_entity.pdbx_description
1 polymer ?
#
loop_
_entity_poly.entity_id
_entity_poly.type
_entity_poly.pdbx_seq_one_letter_code
_entity_poly.pdbx_strand_id
1 'polypeptide(L)'
;MAKLAVNVDHVATLREARRAVEPDPVIAAALAELSGAEGIVVHLRGDRRHIKERDLRLLRQTVKTSLNLEMAVSSEMINIALDIKPDIATLVPERKEEVSTEGGLNVIGQIDIIAQATRRLQKAGILVSLFIDPEPDQIKAAKEKIGADMVEIHTGIYCDAKGKKREKELKRLLEAIDGAYSLGLIVKAGHGLNYFNIQPLVGIKEIYEFSIGHSIVAKAVLVGFERAVREMVEIIQNRL
;
A
#
# COMPACT_ATOMS: atom_id res chain seq x y z
N MET A 1 7.74 14.93 -7.43
CA MET A 1 6.29 14.68 -7.38
C MET A 1 6.11 13.29 -6.80
N ALA A 2 5.03 13.07 -6.05
CA ALA A 2 4.72 11.75 -5.51
C ALA A 2 4.41 10.75 -6.64
N LYS A 3 4.70 9.48 -6.41
CA LYS A 3 4.43 8.37 -7.33
C LYS A 3 3.03 7.80 -7.10
N LEU A 4 2.47 7.13 -8.10
CA LEU A 4 1.30 6.25 -7.93
C LEU A 4 1.75 4.79 -7.94
N ALA A 5 1.46 4.07 -6.87
CA ALA A 5 1.46 2.61 -6.85
C ALA A 5 0.01 2.11 -6.90
N VAL A 6 -0.28 1.25 -7.87
CA VAL A 6 -1.64 0.70 -8.07
C VAL A 6 -1.75 -0.65 -7.37
N ASN A 7 -2.65 -0.73 -6.38
CA ASN A 7 -3.01 -2.01 -5.77
C ASN A 7 -4.02 -2.74 -6.67
N VAL A 8 -3.65 -3.94 -7.14
CA VAL A 8 -4.47 -4.75 -8.06
C VAL A 8 -5.28 -5.85 -7.37
N ASP A 9 -5.33 -5.89 -6.04
CA ASP A 9 -6.06 -6.91 -5.27
C ASP A 9 -7.52 -7.02 -5.66
N HIS A 10 -8.19 -5.87 -5.87
CA HIS A 10 -9.62 -5.86 -6.19
C HIS A 10 -9.93 -6.38 -7.60
N VAL A 11 -8.95 -6.40 -8.51
CA VAL A 11 -9.06 -7.13 -9.78
C VAL A 11 -9.15 -8.64 -9.49
N ALA A 12 -8.28 -9.14 -8.61
CA ALA A 12 -8.34 -10.54 -8.17
C ALA A 12 -9.63 -10.82 -7.37
N THR A 13 -10.14 -9.86 -6.58
CA THR A 13 -11.43 -9.99 -5.88
C THR A 13 -12.57 -10.25 -6.86
N LEU A 14 -12.63 -9.56 -8.00
CA LEU A 14 -13.64 -9.81 -9.04
C LEU A 14 -13.51 -11.22 -9.62
N ARG A 15 -12.30 -11.69 -9.88
CA ARG A 15 -12.02 -13.07 -10.33
C ARG A 15 -12.53 -14.10 -9.32
N GLU A 16 -12.18 -13.92 -8.05
CA GLU A 16 -12.54 -14.87 -6.97
C GLU A 16 -14.05 -14.87 -6.68
N ALA A 17 -14.75 -13.74 -6.83
CA ALA A 17 -16.20 -13.66 -6.66
C ALA A 17 -16.96 -14.60 -7.62
N ARG A 18 -16.38 -14.88 -8.79
CA ARG A 18 -16.94 -15.82 -9.79
C ARG A 18 -16.23 -17.17 -9.81
N ARG A 19 -15.13 -17.33 -9.05
CA ARG A 19 -14.23 -18.50 -9.13
C ARG A 19 -13.78 -18.76 -10.57
N ALA A 20 -13.46 -17.69 -11.29
CA ALA A 20 -13.09 -17.70 -12.70
C ALA A 20 -11.56 -17.56 -12.86
N VAL A 21 -11.09 -17.44 -14.11
CA VAL A 21 -9.71 -17.14 -14.43
C VAL A 21 -9.50 -15.65 -14.73
N GLU A 22 -10.57 -14.92 -14.96
CA GLU A 22 -10.59 -13.49 -15.30
C GLU A 22 -11.43 -12.69 -14.29
N PRO A 23 -11.12 -11.39 -14.15
CA PRO A 23 -9.97 -10.67 -14.70
C PRO A 23 -8.65 -11.07 -14.02
N ASP A 24 -7.53 -11.07 -14.78
CA ASP A 24 -6.21 -11.42 -14.27
C ASP A 24 -5.50 -10.18 -13.69
N PRO A 25 -5.09 -10.16 -12.40
CA PRO A 25 -4.36 -9.05 -11.81
C PRO A 25 -2.98 -8.82 -12.45
N VAL A 26 -2.39 -9.82 -13.11
CA VAL A 26 -1.12 -9.69 -13.84
C VAL A 26 -1.29 -8.81 -15.07
N ILE A 27 -2.39 -9.01 -15.80
CA ILE A 27 -2.73 -8.15 -16.96
C ILE A 27 -3.03 -6.73 -16.48
N ALA A 28 -3.77 -6.59 -15.37
CA ALA A 28 -4.07 -5.27 -14.79
C ALA A 28 -2.81 -4.54 -14.36
N ALA A 29 -1.82 -5.21 -13.78
CA ALA A 29 -0.54 -4.62 -13.42
C ALA A 29 0.21 -4.07 -14.66
N ALA A 30 0.28 -4.83 -15.75
CA ALA A 30 0.89 -4.37 -16.99
C ALA A 30 0.17 -3.15 -17.57
N LEU A 31 -1.18 -3.14 -17.56
CA LEU A 31 -1.97 -1.98 -17.99
C LEU A 31 -1.76 -0.76 -17.09
N ALA A 32 -1.62 -0.97 -15.76
CA ALA A 32 -1.32 0.11 -14.82
C ALA A 32 0.03 0.78 -15.14
N GLU A 33 1.08 -0.01 -15.37
CA GLU A 33 2.40 0.50 -15.75
C GLU A 33 2.35 1.27 -17.09
N LEU A 34 1.69 0.73 -18.10
CA LEU A 34 1.49 1.41 -19.40
C LEU A 34 0.70 2.73 -19.27
N SER A 35 -0.13 2.83 -18.24
CA SER A 35 -0.93 4.02 -17.94
C SER A 35 -0.20 5.05 -17.07
N GLY A 36 1.05 4.77 -16.66
CA GLY A 36 1.90 5.70 -15.91
C GLY A 36 2.01 5.43 -14.43
N ALA A 37 1.52 4.28 -13.94
CA ALA A 37 1.82 3.84 -12.57
C ALA A 37 3.32 3.54 -12.41
N GLU A 38 3.89 3.95 -11.27
CA GLU A 38 5.32 3.77 -10.96
C GLU A 38 5.57 2.66 -9.92
N GLY A 39 4.50 1.96 -9.52
CA GLY A 39 4.56 0.80 -8.64
C GLY A 39 3.28 -0.04 -8.73
N ILE A 40 3.42 -1.31 -8.40
CA ILE A 40 2.32 -2.27 -8.27
C ILE A 40 2.31 -2.79 -6.84
N VAL A 41 1.13 -2.80 -6.25
CA VAL A 41 0.91 -3.31 -4.88
C VAL A 41 0.00 -4.52 -4.95
N VAL A 42 0.35 -5.55 -4.20
CA VAL A 42 -0.48 -6.73 -3.99
C VAL A 42 -0.39 -7.19 -2.54
N HIS A 43 -1.52 -7.59 -1.98
CA HIS A 43 -1.61 -8.18 -0.66
C HIS A 43 -1.84 -9.68 -0.75
N LEU A 44 -0.82 -10.47 -0.43
CA LEU A 44 -0.99 -11.91 -0.25
C LEU A 44 -1.45 -12.19 1.18
N ARG A 45 -2.76 -12.27 1.37
CA ARG A 45 -3.35 -12.58 2.69
C ARG A 45 -3.17 -14.04 3.06
N GLY A 46 -3.12 -14.31 4.37
CA GLY A 46 -3.02 -15.67 4.91
C GLY A 46 -4.16 -16.60 4.44
N ASP A 47 -5.36 -16.05 4.23
CA ASP A 47 -6.53 -16.80 3.74
C ASP A 47 -6.65 -16.89 2.21
N ARG A 48 -5.78 -16.24 1.47
CA ARG A 48 -5.75 -16.26 -0.02
C ARG A 48 -7.08 -15.85 -0.67
N ARG A 49 -7.83 -14.92 -0.04
CA ARG A 49 -9.18 -14.54 -0.53
C ARG A 49 -9.19 -13.87 -1.91
N HIS A 50 -8.08 -13.30 -2.36
CA HIS A 50 -7.95 -12.67 -3.69
C HIS A 50 -6.63 -13.03 -4.37
N ILE A 51 -5.51 -12.41 -4.06
CA ILE A 51 -4.18 -12.72 -4.63
C ILE A 51 -3.75 -14.14 -4.21
N LYS A 52 -3.18 -14.87 -5.16
CA LYS A 52 -2.63 -16.22 -4.98
C LYS A 52 -1.11 -16.20 -5.24
N GLU A 53 -0.42 -17.24 -4.81
CA GLU A 53 1.02 -17.40 -5.08
C GLU A 53 1.35 -17.39 -6.58
N ARG A 54 0.45 -17.92 -7.42
CA ARG A 54 0.57 -17.85 -8.88
C ARG A 54 0.67 -16.41 -9.35
N ASP A 55 -0.21 -15.54 -8.86
CA ASP A 55 -0.26 -14.14 -9.26
C ASP A 55 1.04 -13.44 -8.85
N LEU A 56 1.46 -13.63 -7.59
CA LEU A 56 2.66 -13.02 -7.04
C LEU A 56 3.94 -13.44 -7.81
N ARG A 57 4.08 -14.73 -8.16
CA ARG A 57 5.21 -15.21 -8.95
C ARG A 57 5.26 -14.61 -10.35
N LEU A 58 4.11 -14.50 -11.01
CA LEU A 58 4.03 -13.89 -12.33
C LEU A 58 4.27 -12.37 -12.27
N LEU A 59 3.70 -11.68 -11.28
CA LEU A 59 3.95 -10.26 -11.07
C LEU A 59 5.44 -9.97 -10.86
N ARG A 60 6.16 -10.80 -10.05
CA ARG A 60 7.61 -10.63 -9.89
C ARG A 60 8.38 -10.72 -11.21
N GLN A 61 7.92 -11.54 -12.15
CA GLN A 61 8.58 -11.71 -13.45
C GLN A 61 8.21 -10.61 -14.46
N THR A 62 7.00 -10.03 -14.35
CA THR A 62 6.42 -9.13 -15.37
C THR A 62 6.47 -7.66 -15.00
N VAL A 63 6.34 -7.30 -13.72
CA VAL A 63 6.41 -5.91 -13.24
C VAL A 63 7.80 -5.33 -13.53
N LYS A 64 7.84 -4.15 -14.14
CA LYS A 64 9.07 -3.43 -14.54
C LYS A 64 9.38 -2.24 -13.63
N THR A 65 8.38 -1.72 -12.95
CA THR A 65 8.51 -0.65 -11.96
C THR A 65 8.88 -1.23 -10.60
N SER A 66 8.13 -0.95 -9.55
CA SER A 66 8.34 -1.48 -8.20
C SER A 66 7.21 -2.44 -7.82
N LEU A 67 7.54 -3.64 -7.36
CA LEU A 67 6.59 -4.58 -6.78
C LEU A 67 6.61 -4.47 -5.26
N ASN A 68 5.50 -4.03 -4.67
CA ASN A 68 5.29 -3.98 -3.24
C ASN A 68 4.36 -5.12 -2.79
N LEU A 69 4.87 -5.99 -1.92
CA LEU A 69 4.10 -7.07 -1.31
C LEU A 69 3.61 -6.64 0.08
N GLU A 70 2.30 -6.44 0.23
CA GLU A 70 1.65 -6.33 1.53
C GLU A 70 1.48 -7.72 2.13
N MET A 71 1.83 -7.88 3.41
CA MET A 71 1.84 -9.18 4.06
C MET A 71 1.76 -9.09 5.59
N ALA A 72 1.17 -10.10 6.21
CA ALA A 72 1.22 -10.26 7.66
C ALA A 72 2.63 -10.57 8.18
N VAL A 73 2.90 -10.23 9.45
CA VAL A 73 4.15 -10.56 10.15
C VAL A 73 4.10 -12.02 10.62
N SER A 74 4.12 -12.96 9.67
CA SER A 74 4.13 -14.40 9.94
C SER A 74 5.34 -15.09 9.31
N SER A 75 5.78 -16.21 9.86
CA SER A 75 6.90 -16.97 9.31
C SER A 75 6.64 -17.44 7.90
N GLU A 76 5.40 -17.80 7.58
CA GLU A 76 4.97 -18.21 6.24
C GLU A 76 5.18 -17.08 5.23
N MET A 77 4.61 -15.90 5.51
CA MET A 77 4.70 -14.74 4.61
C MET A 77 6.13 -14.24 4.45
N ILE A 78 6.91 -14.24 5.52
CA ILE A 78 8.33 -13.88 5.45
C ILE A 78 9.10 -14.83 4.52
N ASN A 79 8.84 -16.15 4.60
CA ASN A 79 9.50 -17.12 3.73
C ASN A 79 9.07 -16.94 2.26
N ILE A 80 7.80 -16.65 2.01
CA ILE A 80 7.30 -16.33 0.65
C ILE A 80 7.98 -15.05 0.13
N ALA A 81 8.07 -14.00 0.93
CA ALA A 81 8.75 -12.77 0.52
C ALA A 81 10.24 -13.00 0.21
N LEU A 82 10.93 -13.85 0.98
CA LEU A 82 12.32 -14.21 0.74
C LEU A 82 12.52 -15.03 -0.54
N ASP A 83 11.55 -15.84 -0.95
CA ASP A 83 11.54 -16.59 -2.21
C ASP A 83 11.26 -15.68 -3.41
N ILE A 84 10.22 -14.85 -3.32
CA ILE A 84 9.75 -13.95 -4.38
C ILE A 84 10.71 -12.77 -4.59
N LYS A 85 11.27 -12.22 -3.51
CA LYS A 85 12.11 -11.02 -3.50
C LYS A 85 11.41 -9.81 -4.15
N PRO A 86 10.27 -9.36 -3.60
CA PRO A 86 9.68 -8.10 -4.04
C PRO A 86 10.66 -6.94 -3.76
N ASP A 87 10.47 -5.80 -4.41
CA ASP A 87 11.28 -4.62 -4.16
C ASP A 87 10.99 -4.01 -2.78
N ILE A 88 9.71 -4.09 -2.37
CA ILE A 88 9.22 -3.62 -1.06
C ILE A 88 8.36 -4.71 -0.43
N ALA A 89 8.50 -4.91 0.86
CA ALA A 89 7.56 -5.66 1.69
C ALA A 89 6.91 -4.70 2.70
N THR A 90 5.60 -4.51 2.57
CA THR A 90 4.83 -3.70 3.53
C THR A 90 4.18 -4.63 4.56
N LEU A 91 4.58 -4.48 5.81
CA LEU A 91 4.03 -5.26 6.91
C LEU A 91 2.71 -4.64 7.36
N VAL A 92 1.64 -5.42 7.30
CA VAL A 92 0.27 -5.00 7.64
C VAL A 92 -0.33 -5.90 8.71
N PRO A 93 -1.30 -5.42 9.52
CA PRO A 93 -2.08 -6.30 10.38
C PRO A 93 -3.05 -7.12 9.53
N GLU A 94 -3.31 -8.37 9.93
CA GLU A 94 -4.36 -9.19 9.36
C GLU A 94 -5.25 -9.77 10.46
N ARG A 95 -6.55 -9.48 10.39
CA ARG A 95 -7.57 -10.10 11.22
C ARG A 95 -8.52 -10.89 10.32
N LYS A 96 -8.95 -12.06 10.77
CA LYS A 96 -9.79 -12.97 9.97
C LYS A 96 -11.14 -12.36 9.56
N GLU A 97 -11.69 -11.51 10.41
CA GLU A 97 -13.03 -10.94 10.27
C GLU A 97 -13.06 -9.63 9.48
N GLU A 98 -11.91 -9.03 9.17
CA GLU A 98 -11.83 -7.78 8.41
C GLU A 98 -12.09 -8.01 6.93
N VAL A 99 -12.92 -7.15 6.32
CA VAL A 99 -13.13 -7.10 4.86
C VAL A 99 -11.90 -6.49 4.18
N SER A 100 -11.35 -5.44 4.78
CA SER A 100 -10.09 -4.79 4.40
C SER A 100 -9.29 -4.47 5.66
N THR A 101 -8.05 -4.01 5.54
CA THR A 101 -7.21 -3.62 6.68
C THR A 101 -7.81 -2.40 7.39
N GLU A 102 -8.42 -2.57 8.57
CA GLU A 102 -9.19 -1.53 9.26
C GLU A 102 -8.36 -0.62 10.19
N GLY A 103 -7.04 -0.81 10.26
CA GLY A 103 -6.15 0.00 11.09
C GLY A 103 -4.68 -0.32 10.83
N GLY A 104 -3.79 0.50 11.37
CA GLY A 104 -2.35 0.31 11.26
C GLY A 104 -1.81 -0.82 12.12
N LEU A 105 -0.63 -1.30 11.77
CA LEU A 105 0.13 -2.28 12.56
C LEU A 105 0.50 -1.69 13.92
N ASN A 106 0.22 -2.40 15.00
CA ASN A 106 0.64 -2.01 16.34
C ASN A 106 2.13 -2.33 16.53
N VAL A 107 2.98 -1.39 16.13
CA VAL A 107 4.45 -1.54 16.18
C VAL A 107 4.94 -1.66 17.63
N ILE A 108 4.45 -0.78 18.50
CA ILE A 108 4.88 -0.74 19.93
C ILE A 108 4.54 -2.03 20.64
N GLY A 109 3.37 -2.61 20.33
CA GLY A 109 2.93 -3.86 20.96
C GLY A 109 3.65 -5.11 20.43
N GLN A 110 4.44 -5.00 19.35
CA GLN A 110 5.02 -6.15 18.65
C GLN A 110 6.49 -5.92 18.21
N ILE A 111 7.26 -5.10 18.96
CA ILE A 111 8.61 -4.66 18.57
C ILE A 111 9.48 -5.85 18.16
N ASP A 112 9.61 -6.87 19.00
CA ASP A 112 10.59 -7.95 18.79
C ASP A 112 10.31 -8.74 17.50
N ILE A 113 9.04 -9.09 17.27
CA ILE A 113 8.66 -9.88 16.10
C ILE A 113 8.78 -9.07 14.81
N ILE A 114 8.37 -7.78 14.83
CA ILE A 114 8.47 -6.89 13.67
C ILE A 114 9.95 -6.60 13.36
N ALA A 115 10.77 -6.30 14.37
CA ALA A 115 12.20 -6.05 14.17
C ALA A 115 12.95 -7.29 13.64
N GLN A 116 12.59 -8.49 14.10
CA GLN A 116 13.16 -9.72 13.55
C GLN A 116 12.78 -9.93 12.10
N ALA A 117 11.50 -9.74 11.75
CA ALA A 117 11.01 -9.83 10.37
C ALA A 117 11.71 -8.81 9.48
N THR A 118 11.77 -7.54 9.89
CA THR A 118 12.42 -6.45 9.18
C THR A 118 13.87 -6.78 8.86
N ARG A 119 14.66 -7.18 9.87
CA ARG A 119 16.07 -7.54 9.66
C ARG A 119 16.26 -8.70 8.68
N ARG A 120 15.37 -9.71 8.70
CA ARG A 120 15.43 -10.84 7.76
C ARG A 120 15.17 -10.40 6.32
N LEU A 121 14.18 -9.56 6.09
CA LEU A 121 13.81 -9.03 4.78
C LEU A 121 14.89 -8.09 4.24
N GLN A 122 15.37 -7.14 5.05
CA GLN A 122 16.45 -6.22 4.68
C GLN A 122 17.75 -6.93 4.33
N LYS A 123 18.10 -8.00 5.06
CA LYS A 123 19.28 -8.84 4.75
C LYS A 123 19.18 -9.51 3.38
N ALA A 124 17.98 -9.73 2.88
CA ALA A 124 17.73 -10.25 1.53
C ALA A 124 17.66 -9.15 0.45
N GLY A 125 17.88 -7.89 0.80
CA GLY A 125 17.83 -6.75 -0.11
C GLY A 125 16.43 -6.22 -0.37
N ILE A 126 15.43 -6.58 0.46
CA ILE A 126 14.05 -6.13 0.34
C ILE A 126 13.85 -4.90 1.25
N LEU A 127 13.37 -3.78 0.69
CA LEU A 127 12.98 -2.61 1.50
C LEU A 127 11.76 -2.95 2.34
N VAL A 128 11.75 -2.51 3.60
CA VAL A 128 10.64 -2.79 4.52
C VAL A 128 9.85 -1.52 4.83
N SER A 129 8.56 -1.58 4.56
CA SER A 129 7.57 -0.57 4.91
C SER A 129 6.66 -1.10 6.02
N LEU A 130 6.26 -0.22 6.96
CA LEU A 130 5.26 -0.55 7.97
C LEU A 130 3.99 0.24 7.69
N PHE A 131 2.85 -0.45 7.56
CA PHE A 131 1.55 0.19 7.45
C PHE A 131 1.05 0.57 8.84
N ILE A 132 1.03 1.86 9.16
CA ILE A 132 0.78 2.37 10.52
C ILE A 132 -0.25 3.48 10.55
N ASP A 133 -0.96 3.59 11.66
CA ASP A 133 -1.82 4.75 11.91
C ASP A 133 -0.98 6.03 12.09
N PRO A 134 -1.57 7.22 11.82
CA PRO A 134 -0.89 8.50 11.97
C PRO A 134 -0.67 8.88 13.44
N GLU A 135 0.07 8.06 14.17
CA GLU A 135 0.39 8.20 15.59
C GLU A 135 1.90 8.42 15.77
N PRO A 136 2.34 9.52 16.41
CA PRO A 136 3.75 9.86 16.56
C PRO A 136 4.58 8.75 17.21
N ASP A 137 4.02 8.06 18.21
CA ASP A 137 4.73 7.00 18.92
C ASP A 137 4.95 5.75 18.06
N GLN A 138 3.98 5.40 17.18
CA GLN A 138 4.12 4.30 16.21
C GLN A 138 5.19 4.65 15.17
N ILE A 139 5.19 5.88 14.67
CA ILE A 139 6.17 6.38 13.69
C ILE A 139 7.58 6.35 14.29
N LYS A 140 7.74 6.87 15.51
CA LYS A 140 9.02 6.86 16.22
C LYS A 140 9.53 5.44 16.44
N ALA A 141 8.65 4.53 16.89
CA ALA A 141 9.00 3.13 17.07
C ALA A 141 9.41 2.46 15.75
N ALA A 142 8.73 2.74 14.64
CA ALA A 142 9.08 2.23 13.31
C ALA A 142 10.52 2.59 12.93
N LYS A 143 10.98 3.81 13.21
CA LYS A 143 12.35 4.23 12.94
C LYS A 143 13.34 3.72 13.98
N GLU A 144 13.14 4.06 15.24
CA GLU A 144 14.15 3.90 16.30
C GLU A 144 14.26 2.48 16.83
N LYS A 145 13.15 1.73 16.86
CA LYS A 145 13.10 0.38 17.43
C LYS A 145 13.16 -0.71 16.37
N ILE A 146 12.47 -0.49 15.24
CA ILE A 146 12.39 -1.47 14.16
C ILE A 146 13.52 -1.25 13.14
N GLY A 147 13.84 -0.01 12.81
CA GLY A 147 14.78 0.34 11.73
C GLY A 147 14.16 0.13 10.35
N ALA A 148 12.86 0.40 10.20
CA ALA A 148 12.18 0.34 8.92
C ALA A 148 12.74 1.38 7.93
N ASP A 149 12.73 1.05 6.65
CA ASP A 149 13.15 1.95 5.57
C ASP A 149 12.05 2.96 5.25
N MET A 150 10.80 2.51 5.32
CA MET A 150 9.62 3.23 4.89
C MET A 150 8.49 3.06 5.91
N VAL A 151 7.54 3.99 5.84
CA VAL A 151 6.22 3.82 6.46
C VAL A 151 5.14 4.15 5.42
N GLU A 152 4.04 3.41 5.48
CA GLU A 152 2.81 3.77 4.81
C GLU A 152 1.81 4.26 5.85
N ILE A 153 1.52 5.56 5.82
CA ILE A 153 0.59 6.19 6.77
C ILE A 153 -0.85 5.85 6.34
N HIS A 154 -1.58 5.23 7.26
CA HIS A 154 -2.98 4.85 7.06
C HIS A 154 -3.88 6.08 6.95
N THR A 155 -4.50 6.29 5.80
CA THR A 155 -5.37 7.45 5.54
C THR A 155 -6.86 7.17 5.77
N GLY A 156 -7.25 5.94 6.11
CA GLY A 156 -8.65 5.52 6.18
C GLY A 156 -9.53 6.40 7.09
N ILE A 157 -9.06 6.72 8.30
CA ILE A 157 -9.81 7.56 9.24
C ILE A 157 -10.11 8.94 8.64
N TYR A 158 -9.14 9.54 7.93
CA TYR A 158 -9.31 10.78 7.20
C TYR A 158 -10.33 10.61 6.04
N CYS A 159 -10.23 9.52 5.30
CA CYS A 159 -11.07 9.26 4.14
C CYS A 159 -12.55 9.09 4.52
N ASP A 160 -12.83 8.44 5.65
CA ASP A 160 -14.19 8.16 6.15
C ASP A 160 -14.80 9.33 6.90
N ALA A 161 -13.97 10.24 7.41
CA ALA A 161 -14.42 11.40 8.18
C ALA A 161 -15.14 12.43 7.30
N LYS A 162 -16.09 13.16 7.91
CA LYS A 162 -16.86 14.24 7.26
C LYS A 162 -16.80 15.54 8.08
N GLY A 163 -16.99 16.68 7.40
CA GLY A 163 -17.05 17.99 8.03
C GLY A 163 -15.84 18.29 8.91
N LYS A 164 -16.04 18.90 10.07
CA LYS A 164 -14.98 19.29 11.02
C LYS A 164 -14.09 18.11 11.48
N LYS A 165 -14.64 16.89 11.53
CA LYS A 165 -13.86 15.71 11.86
C LYS A 165 -12.80 15.44 10.78
N ARG A 166 -13.17 15.59 9.51
CA ARG A 166 -12.24 15.40 8.39
C ARG A 166 -11.09 16.42 8.41
N GLU A 167 -11.37 17.67 8.72
CA GLU A 167 -10.34 18.71 8.85
C GLU A 167 -9.36 18.37 9.97
N LYS A 168 -9.86 17.89 11.11
CA LYS A 168 -9.02 17.45 12.24
C LYS A 168 -8.13 16.25 11.85
N GLU A 169 -8.70 15.24 11.19
CA GLU A 169 -7.96 14.05 10.77
C GLU A 169 -6.96 14.37 9.65
N LEU A 170 -7.28 15.31 8.75
CA LEU A 170 -6.32 15.80 7.77
C LEU A 170 -5.11 16.45 8.46
N LYS A 171 -5.34 17.33 9.43
CA LYS A 171 -4.24 17.96 10.17
C LYS A 171 -3.35 16.92 10.86
N ARG A 172 -3.96 15.93 11.54
CA ARG A 172 -3.23 14.84 12.20
C ARG A 172 -2.40 14.02 11.19
N LEU A 173 -2.98 13.74 10.01
CA LEU A 173 -2.30 13.04 8.93
C LEU A 173 -1.08 13.83 8.42
N LEU A 174 -1.22 15.15 8.21
CA LEU A 174 -0.13 16.02 7.77
C LEU A 174 1.01 16.10 8.81
N GLU A 175 0.67 16.23 10.10
CA GLU A 175 1.64 16.20 11.19
C GLU A 175 2.40 14.86 11.26
N ALA A 176 1.72 13.74 11.02
CA ALA A 176 2.32 12.41 10.98
C ALA A 176 3.27 12.23 9.80
N ILE A 177 2.88 12.72 8.60
CA ILE A 177 3.71 12.69 7.39
C ILE A 177 5.00 13.48 7.60
N ASP A 178 4.89 14.73 8.10
CA ASP A 178 6.04 15.57 8.39
C ASP A 178 6.96 14.95 9.45
N GLY A 179 6.38 14.41 10.52
CA GLY A 179 7.12 13.73 11.58
C GLY A 179 7.87 12.50 11.07
N ALA A 180 7.26 11.68 10.23
CA ALA A 180 7.91 10.50 9.63
C ALA A 180 9.05 10.91 8.69
N TYR A 181 8.83 11.91 7.85
CA TYR A 181 9.84 12.45 6.95
C TYR A 181 11.03 13.06 7.72
N SER A 182 10.77 13.82 8.77
CA SER A 182 11.79 14.42 9.62
C SER A 182 12.67 13.39 10.35
N LEU A 183 12.14 12.19 10.61
CA LEU A 183 12.91 11.06 11.14
C LEU A 183 13.71 10.31 10.05
N GLY A 184 13.65 10.74 8.80
CA GLY A 184 14.37 10.13 7.68
C GLY A 184 13.74 8.79 7.22
N LEU A 185 12.43 8.65 7.37
CA LEU A 185 11.65 7.57 6.76
C LEU A 185 11.19 7.99 5.36
N ILE A 186 11.14 7.05 4.43
CA ILE A 186 10.42 7.25 3.16
C ILE A 186 8.93 7.12 3.46
N VAL A 187 8.14 8.15 3.14
CA VAL A 187 6.73 8.21 3.52
C VAL A 187 5.83 7.86 2.34
N LYS A 188 4.99 6.85 2.53
CA LYS A 188 3.89 6.49 1.65
C LYS A 188 2.57 6.83 2.34
N ALA A 189 1.51 6.99 1.56
CA ALA A 189 0.16 7.19 2.08
C ALA A 189 -0.84 6.32 1.32
N GLY A 190 -1.69 5.61 2.04
CA GLY A 190 -2.61 4.65 1.43
C GLY A 190 -3.83 4.34 2.27
N HIS A 191 -4.73 3.60 1.67
CA HIS A 191 -6.02 3.14 2.16
C HIS A 191 -7.12 4.20 2.13
N GLY A 192 -8.21 3.91 1.40
CA GLY A 192 -9.40 4.76 1.32
C GLY A 192 -9.29 5.99 0.42
N LEU A 193 -8.12 6.25 -0.17
CA LEU A 193 -7.93 7.36 -1.10
C LEU A 193 -8.71 7.14 -2.40
N ASN A 194 -9.26 8.24 -2.93
CA ASN A 194 -9.99 8.29 -4.18
C ASN A 194 -9.74 9.62 -4.92
N TYR A 195 -10.34 9.79 -6.11
CA TYR A 195 -10.16 10.95 -7.00
C TYR A 195 -10.54 12.30 -6.37
N PHE A 196 -11.32 12.29 -5.28
CA PHE A 196 -11.79 13.52 -4.62
C PHE A 196 -11.01 13.81 -3.34
N ASN A 197 -10.83 12.78 -2.49
CA ASN A 197 -10.23 12.98 -1.18
C ASN A 197 -8.70 13.07 -1.19
N ILE A 198 -8.04 12.68 -2.28
CA ILE A 198 -6.60 12.80 -2.44
C ILE A 198 -6.11 14.26 -2.61
N GLN A 199 -6.99 15.17 -3.11
CA GLN A 199 -6.64 16.54 -3.48
C GLN A 199 -5.84 17.32 -2.40
N PRO A 200 -6.21 17.29 -1.11
CA PRO A 200 -5.44 18.00 -0.08
C PRO A 200 -4.04 17.42 0.20
N LEU A 201 -3.74 16.23 -0.33
CA LEU A 201 -2.46 15.55 -0.15
C LEU A 201 -1.55 15.71 -1.38
N VAL A 202 -2.10 16.12 -2.52
CA VAL A 202 -1.33 16.33 -3.74
C VAL A 202 -0.38 17.51 -3.58
N GLY A 203 0.87 17.33 -4.02
CA GLY A 203 1.91 18.36 -3.94
C GLY A 203 2.66 18.41 -2.60
N ILE A 204 2.31 17.58 -1.63
CA ILE A 204 3.09 17.43 -0.38
C ILE A 204 4.40 16.73 -0.72
N LYS A 205 5.52 17.41 -0.52
CA LYS A 205 6.88 16.97 -0.95
C LYS A 205 7.38 15.76 -0.14
N GLU A 206 6.90 15.64 1.09
CA GLU A 206 7.24 14.59 2.05
C GLU A 206 6.64 13.24 1.64
N ILE A 207 5.57 13.22 0.83
CA ILE A 207 4.96 11.99 0.34
C ILE A 207 5.72 11.50 -0.89
N TYR A 208 6.34 10.34 -0.76
CA TYR A 208 7.04 9.66 -1.85
C TYR A 208 6.08 8.96 -2.81
N GLU A 209 5.03 8.28 -2.26
CA GLU A 209 4.14 7.43 -3.04
C GLU A 209 2.73 7.36 -2.43
N PHE A 210 1.72 7.33 -3.29
CA PHE A 210 0.35 6.98 -2.94
C PHE A 210 0.04 5.54 -3.36
N SER A 211 -0.47 4.74 -2.43
CA SER A 211 -0.92 3.35 -2.64
C SER A 211 -2.44 3.33 -2.79
N ILE A 212 -2.95 3.09 -4.00
CA ILE A 212 -4.39 3.20 -4.31
C ILE A 212 -4.87 1.99 -5.10
N GLY A 213 -5.93 1.34 -4.62
CA GLY A 213 -6.51 0.15 -5.26
C GLY A 213 -8.00 0.30 -5.54
N HIS A 214 -8.82 0.17 -4.49
CA HIS A 214 -10.27 0.05 -4.62
C HIS A 214 -10.91 1.13 -5.51
N SER A 215 -10.59 2.40 -5.31
CA SER A 215 -11.20 3.49 -6.08
C SER A 215 -10.85 3.47 -7.57
N ILE A 216 -9.62 3.02 -7.91
CA ILE A 216 -9.20 2.84 -9.31
C ILE A 216 -10.00 1.70 -9.94
N VAL A 217 -10.07 0.54 -9.29
CA VAL A 217 -10.81 -0.62 -9.81
C VAL A 217 -12.31 -0.31 -9.92
N ALA A 218 -12.90 0.34 -8.92
CA ALA A 218 -14.30 0.76 -8.94
C ALA A 218 -14.61 1.69 -10.13
N LYS A 219 -13.75 2.68 -10.39
CA LYS A 219 -13.88 3.56 -11.56
C LYS A 219 -13.65 2.81 -12.87
N ALA A 220 -12.69 1.87 -12.89
CA ALA A 220 -12.36 1.07 -14.06
C ALA A 220 -13.54 0.24 -14.59
N VAL A 221 -14.43 -0.21 -13.72
CA VAL A 221 -15.67 -0.92 -14.10
C VAL A 221 -16.55 -0.04 -15.01
N LEU A 222 -16.50 1.28 -14.86
CA LEU A 222 -17.33 2.23 -15.60
C LEU A 222 -16.64 2.83 -16.82
N VAL A 223 -15.31 3.03 -16.77
CA VAL A 223 -14.60 3.80 -17.79
C VAL A 223 -13.42 3.06 -18.44
N GLY A 224 -13.13 1.85 -18.00
CA GLY A 224 -11.96 1.07 -18.39
C GLY A 224 -10.75 1.33 -17.49
N PHE A 225 -9.91 0.30 -17.33
CA PHE A 225 -8.82 0.30 -16.35
C PHE A 225 -7.70 1.31 -16.68
N GLU A 226 -7.28 1.34 -17.95
CA GLU A 226 -6.26 2.29 -18.44
C GLU A 226 -6.64 3.73 -18.15
N ARG A 227 -7.88 4.12 -18.49
CA ARG A 227 -8.38 5.48 -18.26
C ARG A 227 -8.44 5.81 -16.77
N ALA A 228 -8.93 4.88 -15.94
CA ALA A 228 -9.00 5.07 -14.50
C ALA A 228 -7.61 5.32 -13.88
N VAL A 229 -6.60 4.54 -14.26
CA VAL A 229 -5.22 4.73 -13.78
C VAL A 229 -4.67 6.07 -14.26
N ARG A 230 -4.79 6.40 -15.55
CA ARG A 230 -4.27 7.64 -16.15
C ARG A 230 -4.84 8.89 -15.46
N GLU A 231 -6.14 8.93 -15.21
CA GLU A 231 -6.77 10.04 -14.51
C GLU A 231 -6.26 10.20 -13.06
N MET A 232 -5.92 9.10 -12.36
CA MET A 232 -5.31 9.19 -11.03
C MET A 232 -3.87 9.70 -11.10
N VAL A 233 -3.10 9.24 -12.07
CA VAL A 233 -1.73 9.75 -12.33
C VAL A 233 -1.76 11.25 -12.60
N GLU A 234 -2.67 11.73 -13.45
CA GLU A 234 -2.82 13.16 -13.78
C GLU A 234 -3.13 14.01 -12.54
N ILE A 235 -4.00 13.52 -11.65
CA ILE A 235 -4.30 14.19 -10.38
C ILE A 235 -3.05 14.29 -9.52
N ILE A 236 -2.33 13.18 -9.30
CA ILE A 236 -1.13 13.15 -8.43
C ILE A 236 -0.02 14.03 -8.99
N GLN A 237 0.13 14.07 -10.31
CA GLN A 237 1.12 14.89 -11.00
C GLN A 237 0.68 16.34 -11.20
N ASN A 238 -0.51 16.72 -10.70
CA ASN A 238 -1.07 18.07 -10.80
C ASN A 238 -1.11 18.58 -12.27
N ARG A 239 -1.52 17.71 -13.19
CA ARG A 239 -1.59 17.96 -14.64
C ARG A 239 -3.00 18.27 -15.14
N LEU A 240 -3.99 18.38 -14.20
CA LEU A 240 -5.38 18.75 -14.48
C LEU A 240 -5.59 20.25 -14.29
#